data_4acb653a073316a24c8a52a113e54a05
#
_entry.id   4acb653a073316a24c8a52a113e54a05
#
_cell.length_a   1.000
_cell.length_b   1.000
_cell.length_c   1.000
_cell.angle_alpha   90.00
_cell.angle_beta   90.00
_cell.angle_gamma   90.00
#
_symmetry.space_group_name_H-M   'P 1'
#
loop_
_entity.id
_entity.type
_entity.pdbx_description
1 polymer ?
#
loop_
_entity_poly.entity_id
_entity_poly.type
_entity_poly.pdbx_seq_one_letter_code
_entity_poly.pdbx_strand_id
1 'polypeptide(L)'
;MEIKILHLVEGAKNAKGLTVVIDVFRAFSLAAYAFGAGAKKILPVADVDTALMLKEKNPHYLVVGEKKKQKVPGFDFGNSPSHILKADLTDKTIVHTTSAGTRGLVSAMHADEIITGSFVNASAIIEYIKMKKPPLVSLVCMGYAASIPVEEDTFCAD
;
A
#
# COMPACT_ATOMS: atom_id res chain seq x y z
N MET A 1 -23.72 -6.95 -4.97
CA MET A 1 -22.43 -6.39 -4.48
C MET A 1 -22.66 -4.94 -4.13
N GLU A 2 -22.39 -4.57 -2.92
CA GLU A 2 -22.36 -3.17 -2.45
C GLU A 2 -20.93 -2.65 -2.57
N ILE A 3 -20.75 -1.37 -2.97
CA ILE A 3 -19.45 -0.71 -3.00
C ILE A 3 -19.54 0.53 -2.12
N LYS A 4 -18.55 0.70 -1.22
CA LYS A 4 -18.42 1.86 -0.35
C LYS A 4 -17.11 2.56 -0.61
N ILE A 5 -17.13 3.87 -0.86
CA ILE A 5 -15.94 4.71 -0.89
C ILE A 5 -15.76 5.33 0.49
N LEU A 6 -14.60 5.10 1.07
CA LEU A 6 -14.21 5.54 2.41
C LEU A 6 -12.92 6.35 2.31
N HIS A 7 -12.65 7.21 3.29
CA HIS A 7 -11.50 8.10 3.23
C HIS A 7 -10.65 8.02 4.49
N LEU A 8 -9.33 8.12 4.30
CA LEU A 8 -8.33 8.30 5.33
C LEU A 8 -8.27 7.13 6.33
N VAL A 9 -7.56 7.32 7.43
CA VAL A 9 -7.43 6.29 8.48
C VAL A 9 -8.77 5.90 9.09
N GLU A 10 -9.67 6.86 9.28
CA GLU A 10 -10.99 6.57 9.84
C GLU A 10 -11.83 5.71 8.89
N GLY A 11 -11.74 5.98 7.59
CA GLY A 11 -12.33 5.10 6.57
C GLY A 11 -11.74 3.69 6.60
N ALA A 12 -10.43 3.57 6.74
CA ALA A 12 -9.76 2.26 6.84
C ALA A 12 -10.23 1.45 8.06
N LYS A 13 -10.37 2.09 9.24
CA LYS A 13 -10.88 1.43 10.45
C LYS A 13 -12.31 0.91 10.29
N ASN A 14 -13.13 1.60 9.49
CA ASN A 14 -14.53 1.24 9.26
C ASN A 14 -14.74 0.32 8.05
N ALA A 15 -13.69 0.02 7.30
CA ALA A 15 -13.74 -0.83 6.12
C ALA A 15 -14.09 -2.28 6.48
N LYS A 16 -14.91 -2.90 5.65
CA LYS A 16 -15.38 -4.28 5.80
C LYS A 16 -15.46 -4.97 4.43
N GLY A 17 -15.60 -6.28 4.44
CA GLY A 17 -15.64 -7.08 3.21
C GLY A 17 -14.27 -7.10 2.51
N LEU A 18 -14.27 -7.23 1.19
CA LEU A 18 -13.07 -7.06 0.39
C LEU A 18 -12.70 -5.57 0.38
N THR A 19 -11.58 -5.24 0.99
CA THR A 19 -11.12 -3.84 1.14
C THR A 19 -9.96 -3.56 0.22
N VAL A 20 -10.11 -2.54 -0.65
CA VAL A 20 -9.07 -2.01 -1.50
C VAL A 20 -8.53 -0.73 -0.86
N VAL A 21 -7.31 -0.76 -0.34
CA VAL A 21 -6.66 0.44 0.19
C VAL A 21 -5.92 1.13 -0.94
N ILE A 22 -6.31 2.37 -1.24
CA ILE A 22 -5.83 3.14 -2.41
C ILE A 22 -4.86 4.23 -1.94
N ASP A 23 -3.65 4.22 -2.52
CA ASP A 23 -2.64 5.28 -2.38
C ASP A 23 -1.86 5.34 -3.71
N VAL A 24 -2.35 6.19 -4.63
CA VAL A 24 -1.81 6.30 -5.99
C VAL A 24 -0.43 6.92 -5.98
N PHE A 25 -0.25 8.02 -5.24
CA PHE A 25 1.02 8.73 -5.15
C PHE A 25 1.57 8.77 -3.72
N ARG A 26 2.29 7.62 -3.31
CA ARG A 26 2.88 6.66 -4.28
C ARG A 26 2.97 5.23 -3.73
N ALA A 27 2.42 4.95 -2.53
CA ALA A 27 2.72 3.70 -1.83
C ALA A 27 2.36 2.45 -2.67
N PHE A 28 1.19 2.43 -3.28
CA PHE A 28 0.74 1.21 -3.95
C PHE A 28 1.06 1.16 -5.43
N SER A 29 1.34 2.28 -6.06
CA SER A 29 2.06 2.28 -7.34
C SER A 29 3.45 1.67 -7.17
N LEU A 30 4.20 2.06 -6.11
CA LEU A 30 5.51 1.45 -5.81
C LEU A 30 5.38 -0.05 -5.53
N ALA A 31 4.40 -0.46 -4.71
CA ALA A 31 4.21 -1.87 -4.38
C ALA A 31 3.93 -2.72 -5.63
N ALA A 32 3.09 -2.24 -6.55
CA ALA A 32 2.81 -2.93 -7.80
C ALA A 32 4.07 -3.10 -8.65
N TYR A 33 4.88 -2.04 -8.81
CA TYR A 33 6.15 -2.13 -9.52
C TYR A 33 7.18 -3.03 -8.82
N ALA A 34 7.20 -3.04 -7.48
CA ALA A 34 8.10 -3.91 -6.73
C ALA A 34 7.80 -5.40 -6.97
N PHE A 35 6.52 -5.78 -7.00
CA PHE A 35 6.12 -7.14 -7.39
C PHE A 35 6.45 -7.43 -8.85
N GLY A 36 6.20 -6.49 -9.76
CA GLY A 36 6.60 -6.61 -11.17
C GLY A 36 8.11 -6.77 -11.37
N ALA A 37 8.93 -6.23 -10.47
CA ALA A 37 10.39 -6.37 -10.45
C ALA A 37 10.88 -7.62 -9.68
N GLY A 38 9.98 -8.55 -9.32
CA GLY A 38 10.32 -9.84 -8.74
C GLY A 38 10.32 -9.92 -7.22
N ALA A 39 9.83 -8.90 -6.50
CA ALA A 39 9.73 -8.97 -5.04
C ALA A 39 8.85 -10.15 -4.62
N LYS A 40 9.36 -10.98 -3.72
CA LYS A 40 8.66 -12.15 -3.21
C LYS A 40 7.54 -11.78 -2.24
N LYS A 41 7.79 -10.77 -1.41
CA LYS A 41 6.92 -10.38 -0.32
C LYS A 41 7.12 -8.92 0.07
N ILE A 42 6.02 -8.24 0.38
CA ILE A 42 6.06 -6.90 1.00
C ILE A 42 5.39 -7.00 2.38
N LEU A 43 6.07 -6.54 3.40
CA LEU A 43 5.60 -6.43 4.79
C LEU A 43 5.27 -4.96 5.07
N PRO A 44 4.00 -4.57 5.06
CA PRO A 44 3.63 -3.21 5.43
C PRO A 44 3.76 -3.03 6.94
N VAL A 45 4.35 -1.93 7.37
CA VAL A 45 4.46 -1.55 8.78
C VAL A 45 4.02 -0.10 8.98
N ALA A 46 3.54 0.21 10.20
CA ALA A 46 2.96 1.51 10.50
C ALA A 46 4.00 2.62 10.68
N ASP A 47 5.23 2.27 11.08
CA ASP A 47 6.25 3.24 11.51
C ASP A 47 7.68 2.83 11.14
N VAL A 48 8.57 3.82 11.21
CA VAL A 48 9.99 3.70 10.86
C VAL A 48 10.74 2.78 11.82
N ASP A 49 10.44 2.85 13.11
CA ASP A 49 11.19 2.11 14.13
C ASP A 49 10.96 0.61 13.97
N THR A 50 9.71 0.22 13.72
CA THR A 50 9.35 -1.17 13.37
C THR A 50 10.07 -1.63 12.09
N ALA A 51 10.17 -0.76 11.07
CA ALA A 51 10.86 -1.11 9.83
C ALA A 51 12.36 -1.36 10.06
N LEU A 52 13.02 -0.49 10.81
CA LEU A 52 14.45 -0.63 11.14
C LEU A 52 14.73 -1.85 12.03
N MET A 53 13.88 -2.10 13.02
CA MET A 53 13.97 -3.30 13.86
C MET A 53 13.87 -4.59 13.03
N LEU A 54 12.96 -4.63 12.04
CA LEU A 54 12.84 -5.79 11.15
C LEU A 54 14.06 -5.96 10.25
N LYS A 55 14.67 -4.88 9.79
CA LYS A 55 15.93 -4.88 9.04
C LYS A 55 17.08 -5.42 9.88
N GLU A 56 17.20 -4.97 11.12
CA GLU A 56 18.24 -5.42 12.05
C GLU A 56 18.15 -6.94 12.30
N LYS A 57 16.93 -7.44 12.57
CA LYS A 57 16.69 -8.87 12.76
C LYS A 57 16.84 -9.70 11.50
N ASN A 58 16.68 -9.09 10.33
CA ASN A 58 16.74 -9.76 9.02
C ASN A 58 17.54 -8.90 8.02
N PRO A 59 18.87 -8.95 8.04
CA PRO A 59 19.72 -8.07 7.24
C PRO A 59 19.49 -8.14 5.72
N HIS A 60 18.92 -9.26 5.23
CA HIS A 60 18.61 -9.42 3.79
C HIS A 60 17.29 -8.77 3.38
N TYR A 61 16.45 -8.29 4.31
CA TYR A 61 15.26 -7.54 3.96
C TYR A 61 15.65 -6.17 3.40
N LEU A 62 14.93 -5.73 2.39
CA LEU A 62 15.05 -4.36 1.88
C LEU A 62 14.02 -3.48 2.58
N VAL A 63 14.44 -2.34 3.06
CA VAL A 63 13.54 -1.37 3.68
C VAL A 63 13.26 -0.23 2.72
N VAL A 64 11.99 -0.02 2.42
CA VAL A 64 11.51 0.94 1.44
C VAL A 64 10.47 1.85 2.07
N GLY A 65 10.54 3.13 1.75
CA GLY A 65 9.52 4.05 2.22
C GLY A 65 9.99 5.48 2.41
N GLU A 66 9.14 6.25 3.06
CA GLU A 66 9.37 7.68 3.29
C GLU A 66 8.77 8.14 4.61
N LYS A 67 9.28 9.26 5.10
CA LYS A 67 8.67 10.09 6.13
C LYS A 67 8.68 11.52 5.65
N LYS A 68 7.52 12.19 5.59
CA LYS A 68 7.38 13.57 5.08
C LYS A 68 7.97 13.74 3.66
N LYS A 69 7.69 12.80 2.76
CA LYS A 69 8.16 12.77 1.36
C LYS A 69 9.67 12.57 1.16
N GLN A 70 10.42 12.32 2.21
CA GLN A 70 11.87 12.10 2.14
C GLN A 70 12.22 10.67 2.49
N LYS A 71 13.24 10.11 1.81
CA LYS A 71 13.81 8.82 2.19
C LYS A 71 14.33 8.89 3.62
N VAL A 72 13.99 7.90 4.42
CA VAL A 72 14.46 7.81 5.81
C VAL A 72 15.93 7.36 5.84
N PRO A 73 16.79 7.95 6.66
CA PRO A 73 18.12 7.41 6.90
C PRO A 73 18.08 5.93 7.32
N GLY A 74 18.97 5.12 6.77
CA GLY A 74 19.01 3.67 7.01
C GLY A 74 18.08 2.84 6.12
N PHE A 75 17.21 3.44 5.31
CA PHE A 75 16.41 2.73 4.31
C PHE A 75 17.20 2.46 3.03
N ASP A 76 16.96 1.31 2.40
CA ASP A 76 17.58 0.98 1.12
C ASP A 76 17.02 1.87 0.00
N PHE A 77 15.70 2.06 -0.06
CA PHE A 77 15.03 2.91 -1.05
C PHE A 77 14.02 3.86 -0.41
N GLY A 78 13.82 5.00 -1.08
CA GLY A 78 12.67 5.88 -0.82
C GLY A 78 11.40 5.35 -1.49
N ASN A 79 10.29 6.09 -1.34
CA ASN A 79 9.00 5.74 -1.93
C ASN A 79 8.88 6.20 -3.39
N SER A 80 9.83 5.79 -4.27
CA SER A 80 9.89 6.16 -5.68
C SER A 80 9.83 4.94 -6.59
N PRO A 81 8.76 4.75 -7.39
CA PRO A 81 8.65 3.68 -8.36
C PRO A 81 9.82 3.62 -9.34
N SER A 82 10.31 4.76 -9.81
CA SER A 82 11.42 4.82 -10.77
C SER A 82 12.76 4.32 -10.19
N HIS A 83 12.95 4.39 -8.89
CA HIS A 83 14.13 3.82 -8.23
C HIS A 83 13.98 2.30 -8.07
N ILE A 84 12.79 1.83 -7.72
CA ILE A 84 12.49 0.40 -7.56
C ILE A 84 12.66 -0.35 -8.88
N LEU A 85 12.23 0.22 -10.01
CA LEU A 85 12.39 -0.39 -11.34
C LEU A 85 13.85 -0.63 -11.77
N LYS A 86 14.81 0.05 -11.15
CA LYS A 86 16.24 -0.11 -11.42
C LYS A 86 16.92 -1.12 -10.49
N ALA A 87 16.19 -1.63 -9.51
CA ALA A 87 16.71 -2.56 -8.51
C ALA A 87 16.40 -4.03 -8.90
N ASP A 88 17.30 -4.94 -8.60
CA ASP A 88 17.00 -6.36 -8.62
C ASP A 88 16.28 -6.73 -7.31
N LEU A 89 14.97 -6.98 -7.43
CA LEU A 89 14.12 -7.37 -6.31
C LEU A 89 13.78 -8.85 -6.32
N THR A 90 14.39 -9.63 -7.20
CA THR A 90 14.12 -11.06 -7.34
C THR A 90 14.25 -11.77 -5.99
N ASP A 91 13.17 -12.44 -5.58
CA ASP A 91 13.04 -13.17 -4.31
C ASP A 91 13.26 -12.34 -3.03
N LYS A 92 13.30 -11.01 -3.12
CA LYS A 92 13.48 -10.16 -1.94
C LYS A 92 12.19 -10.01 -1.12
N THR A 93 12.38 -9.94 0.19
CA THR A 93 11.34 -9.45 1.12
C THR A 93 11.59 -7.97 1.36
N ILE A 94 10.55 -7.18 1.17
CA ILE A 94 10.56 -5.73 1.36
C ILE A 94 9.77 -5.39 2.62
N VAL A 95 10.33 -4.59 3.51
CA VAL A 95 9.60 -3.91 4.59
C VAL A 95 9.23 -2.53 4.08
N HIS A 96 7.95 -2.21 4.05
CA HIS A 96 7.44 -0.97 3.46
C HIS A 96 6.70 -0.13 4.51
N THR A 97 7.11 1.13 4.66
CA THR A 97 6.42 2.11 5.52
C THR A 97 6.27 3.45 4.83
N THR A 98 5.08 4.02 4.92
CA THR A 98 4.74 5.33 4.34
C THR A 98 3.83 6.12 5.26
N SER A 99 3.71 7.42 4.99
CA SER A 99 2.89 8.33 5.80
C SER A 99 1.38 8.08 5.68
N ALA A 100 0.92 7.39 4.63
CA ALA A 100 -0.50 7.15 4.35
C ALA A 100 -0.84 5.68 4.06
N GLY A 101 -0.43 5.13 2.92
CA GLY A 101 -0.87 3.83 2.43
C GLY A 101 -0.66 2.67 3.42
N THR A 102 0.55 2.51 3.96
CA THR A 102 0.82 1.42 4.92
C THR A 102 0.05 1.58 6.22
N ARG A 103 -0.25 2.81 6.65
CA ARG A 103 -1.13 3.07 7.79
C ARG A 103 -2.56 2.63 7.50
N GLY A 104 -3.04 2.82 6.28
CA GLY A 104 -4.34 2.31 5.85
C GLY A 104 -4.42 0.80 5.97
N LEU A 105 -3.41 0.08 5.46
CA LEU A 105 -3.37 -1.38 5.53
C LEU A 105 -3.44 -1.90 6.97
N VAL A 106 -2.63 -1.36 7.88
CA VAL A 106 -2.62 -1.81 9.27
C VAL A 106 -3.85 -1.36 10.07
N SER A 107 -4.60 -0.37 9.58
CA SER A 107 -5.82 0.13 10.23
C SER A 107 -7.08 -0.62 9.80
N ALA A 108 -7.10 -1.29 8.65
CA ALA A 108 -8.26 -1.98 8.09
C ALA A 108 -8.53 -3.34 8.77
N MET A 109 -8.58 -3.35 10.11
CA MET A 109 -8.62 -4.57 10.92
C MET A 109 -9.96 -5.33 10.85
N HIS A 110 -11.01 -4.72 10.32
CA HIS A 110 -12.34 -5.33 10.20
C HIS A 110 -12.66 -5.82 8.79
N ALA A 111 -11.69 -5.71 7.87
CA ALA A 111 -11.80 -6.23 6.52
C ALA A 111 -11.67 -7.76 6.52
N ASP A 112 -12.44 -8.43 5.65
CA ASP A 112 -12.30 -9.88 5.43
C ASP A 112 -11.04 -10.21 4.63
N GLU A 113 -10.71 -9.34 3.69
CA GLU A 113 -9.51 -9.41 2.84
C GLU A 113 -9.07 -7.98 2.48
N ILE A 114 -7.77 -7.74 2.42
CA ILE A 114 -7.22 -6.43 2.07
C ILE A 114 -6.32 -6.58 0.84
N ILE A 115 -6.55 -5.73 -0.16
CA ILE A 115 -5.69 -5.58 -1.32
C ILE A 115 -5.28 -4.11 -1.50
N THR A 116 -4.18 -3.88 -2.20
CA THR A 116 -3.67 -2.52 -2.45
C THR A 116 -4.11 -2.02 -3.81
N GLY A 117 -4.49 -0.75 -3.90
CA GLY A 117 -5.03 -0.10 -5.10
C GLY A 117 -4.22 1.10 -5.59
N SER A 118 -4.02 1.13 -6.91
CA SER A 118 -3.53 2.28 -7.66
C SER A 118 -3.94 2.12 -9.13
N PHE A 119 -3.75 3.15 -9.96
CA PHE A 119 -4.00 3.01 -11.41
C PHE A 119 -3.16 1.91 -12.07
N VAL A 120 -1.99 1.62 -11.53
CA VAL A 120 -1.06 0.61 -12.08
C VAL A 120 -1.69 -0.79 -12.09
N ASN A 121 -2.50 -1.11 -11.10
CA ASN A 121 -3.12 -2.44 -10.94
C ASN A 121 -4.66 -2.41 -10.95
N ALA A 122 -5.29 -1.30 -11.34
CA ALA A 122 -6.75 -1.14 -11.33
C ALA A 122 -7.49 -2.25 -12.10
N SER A 123 -7.04 -2.58 -13.32
CA SER A 123 -7.65 -3.65 -14.12
C SER A 123 -7.58 -5.00 -13.42
N ALA A 124 -6.46 -5.32 -12.79
CA ALA A 124 -6.30 -6.58 -12.03
C ALA A 124 -7.23 -6.62 -10.80
N ILE A 125 -7.42 -5.49 -10.11
CA ILE A 125 -8.37 -5.35 -9.00
C ILE A 125 -9.80 -5.61 -9.48
N ILE A 126 -10.21 -5.02 -10.60
CA ILE A 126 -11.55 -5.21 -11.18
C ILE A 126 -11.78 -6.68 -11.49
N GLU A 127 -10.83 -7.35 -12.14
CA GLU A 127 -10.93 -8.77 -12.46
C GLU A 127 -10.98 -9.64 -11.18
N TYR A 128 -10.21 -9.28 -10.17
CA TYR A 128 -10.22 -9.96 -8.88
C TYR A 128 -11.60 -9.85 -8.19
N ILE A 129 -12.17 -8.64 -8.15
CA ILE A 129 -13.50 -8.40 -7.58
C ILE A 129 -14.57 -9.19 -8.36
N LYS A 130 -14.51 -9.20 -9.70
CA LYS A 130 -15.44 -10.00 -10.55
C LYS A 130 -15.33 -11.49 -10.30
N MET A 131 -14.12 -12.00 -10.09
CA MET A 131 -13.87 -13.42 -9.78
C MET A 131 -14.40 -13.80 -8.40
N LYS A 132 -14.11 -13.00 -7.39
CA LYS A 132 -14.46 -13.25 -5.98
C LYS A 132 -15.95 -13.02 -5.70
N LYS A 133 -16.60 -12.10 -6.41
CA LYS A 133 -18.00 -11.70 -6.22
C LYS A 133 -18.36 -11.44 -4.75
N PRO A 134 -17.58 -10.60 -4.04
CA PRO A 134 -17.84 -10.33 -2.63
C PRO A 134 -19.18 -9.61 -2.46
N PRO A 135 -19.90 -9.81 -1.34
CA PRO A 135 -21.12 -9.08 -1.07
C PRO A 135 -20.88 -7.59 -0.85
N LEU A 136 -19.72 -7.23 -0.31
CA LEU A 136 -19.31 -5.85 0.00
C LEU A 136 -17.86 -5.61 -0.41
N VAL A 137 -17.62 -4.47 -1.07
CA VAL A 137 -16.29 -3.93 -1.37
C VAL A 137 -16.16 -2.57 -0.69
N SER A 138 -15.08 -2.36 0.07
CA SER A 138 -14.70 -1.06 0.62
C SER A 138 -13.50 -0.52 -0.15
N LEU A 139 -13.65 0.64 -0.81
CA LEU A 139 -12.57 1.37 -1.47
C LEU A 139 -12.11 2.49 -0.53
N VAL A 140 -10.87 2.41 -0.02
CA VAL A 140 -10.36 3.33 1.00
C VAL A 140 -9.29 4.23 0.41
N CYS A 141 -9.65 5.49 0.14
CA CYS A 141 -8.76 6.52 -0.38
C CYS A 141 -7.91 7.11 0.76
N MET A 142 -6.60 6.86 0.75
CA MET A 142 -5.74 7.20 1.90
C MET A 142 -5.33 8.65 1.97
N GLY A 143 -5.31 9.36 0.85
CA GLY A 143 -4.99 10.76 0.79
C GLY A 143 -3.55 11.11 1.18
N TYR A 144 -3.28 12.42 1.26
CA TYR A 144 -1.98 12.92 1.68
C TYR A 144 -1.79 12.79 3.19
N ALA A 145 -0.70 12.13 3.59
CA ALA A 145 -0.32 11.89 4.99
C ALA A 145 -1.44 11.24 5.84
N ALA A 146 -2.39 10.55 5.19
CA ALA A 146 -3.57 9.94 5.80
C ALA A 146 -4.47 10.93 6.56
N SER A 147 -4.45 12.22 6.18
CA SER A 147 -5.19 13.30 6.85
C SER A 147 -5.90 14.27 5.89
N ILE A 148 -5.47 14.35 4.63
CA ILE A 148 -6.06 15.26 3.63
C ILE A 148 -6.47 14.42 2.42
N PRO A 149 -7.76 14.39 2.02
CA PRO A 149 -8.18 13.72 0.79
C PRO A 149 -7.46 14.29 -0.43
N VAL A 150 -7.20 13.44 -1.43
CA VAL A 150 -6.58 13.82 -2.70
C VAL A 150 -7.38 13.27 -3.87
N GLU A 151 -7.35 13.99 -4.99
CA GLU A 151 -8.17 13.67 -6.16
C GLU A 151 -7.75 12.36 -6.83
N GLU A 152 -6.45 12.09 -6.92
CA GLU A 152 -5.93 10.88 -7.58
C GLU A 152 -6.41 9.59 -6.94
N ASP A 153 -6.56 9.54 -5.62
CA ASP A 153 -7.08 8.36 -4.93
C ASP A 153 -8.58 8.20 -5.19
N THR A 154 -9.32 9.31 -5.21
CA THR A 154 -10.75 9.32 -5.49
C THR A 154 -11.03 8.89 -6.94
N PHE A 155 -10.31 9.45 -7.91
CA PHE A 155 -10.42 9.03 -9.32
C PHE A 155 -10.05 7.56 -9.55
N CYS A 156 -9.16 7.03 -8.72
CA CYS A 156 -8.82 5.61 -8.79
C CYS A 156 -9.93 4.72 -8.21
N ALA A 157 -10.74 5.26 -7.29
CA ALA A 157 -11.87 4.56 -6.69
C ALA A 157 -13.13 4.57 -7.58
N ASP A 158 -13.33 5.62 -8.38
CA ASP A 158 -14.46 5.81 -9.32
C ASP A 158 -14.32 4.88 -10.55
#